data_d1eaa6cc69520223c340ec36197eb1c9
#
_entry.id   d1eaa6cc69520223c340ec36197eb1c9
#
_cell.length_a   1.000
_cell.length_b   1.000
_cell.length_c   1.000
_cell.angle_alpha   90.00
_cell.angle_beta   90.00
_cell.angle_gamma   90.00
#
_symmetry.space_group_name_H-M   'P 1'
#
loop_
_entity.id
_entity.type
_entity.pdbx_description
1 polymer ?
#
loop_
_entity_poly.entity_id
_entity_poly.type
_entity_poly.pdbx_seq_one_letter_code
_entity_poly.pdbx_strand_id
1 'polypeptide(L)'
;MPALARDFQVVAVDPRGVGLSDKPRDGYDTGTLARDMVALMDALGHERFAMVGHDVGMWTGYALAADHPGRLDRLAVAEAAIPGLSPTPPLFGSDAANDRLWHFAFNRLAGVNEELVSGREQLYFGRQFATKAARPLPDYAVQHYVDTLADDAEALRASFEFYRALDLTIAQNEERKSRRLSLPVLAIGGAGNQGAGVGATMRLAADDVESLVLPECGHYPAEEAPEAMLSALAAFLAPYRDGRTSPDGRTTGGTAGRTDA
;
A
#
# COMPACT_ATOMS: atom_id res chain seq x y z
N MET A 1 0.85 13.96 -3.74
CA MET A 1 -0.60 14.28 -3.80
C MET A 1 -0.91 15.52 -4.65
N PRO A 2 -0.46 16.75 -4.35
CA PRO A 2 -0.85 17.94 -5.15
C PRO A 2 -0.53 17.84 -6.64
N ALA A 3 0.56 17.16 -7.01
CA ALA A 3 0.94 16.99 -8.41
C ALA A 3 -0.07 16.12 -9.19
N LEU A 4 -0.50 14.99 -8.61
CA LEU A 4 -1.51 14.11 -9.23
C LEU A 4 -2.89 14.77 -9.25
N ALA A 5 -3.22 15.61 -8.27
CA ALA A 5 -4.52 16.28 -8.18
C ALA A 5 -4.74 17.36 -9.28
N ARG A 6 -3.72 17.66 -10.08
CA ARG A 6 -3.89 18.53 -11.27
C ARG A 6 -4.62 17.82 -12.41
N ASP A 7 -4.46 16.50 -12.50
CA ASP A 7 -4.96 15.70 -13.62
C ASP A 7 -6.01 14.66 -13.17
N PHE A 8 -6.11 14.36 -11.87
CA PHE A 8 -6.96 13.30 -11.32
C PHE A 8 -7.73 13.78 -10.09
N GLN A 9 -8.90 13.21 -9.86
CA GLN A 9 -9.51 13.25 -8.54
C GLN A 9 -8.76 12.25 -7.64
N VAL A 10 -8.12 12.74 -6.58
CA VAL A 10 -7.24 11.96 -5.72
C VAL A 10 -7.83 11.87 -4.32
N VAL A 11 -8.03 10.65 -3.85
CA VAL A 11 -8.44 10.35 -2.47
C VAL A 11 -7.23 9.76 -1.74
N ALA A 12 -6.72 10.47 -0.72
CA ALA A 12 -5.73 9.95 0.21
C ALA A 12 -6.44 9.37 1.41
N VAL A 13 -6.15 8.12 1.74
CA VAL A 13 -6.87 7.38 2.77
C VAL A 13 -5.94 7.09 3.93
N ASP A 14 -6.36 7.46 5.14
CA ASP A 14 -5.88 6.82 6.36
C ASP A 14 -6.66 5.51 6.52
N PRO A 15 -6.07 4.33 6.32
CA PRO A 15 -6.80 3.08 6.56
C PRO A 15 -7.16 2.92 8.03
N ARG A 16 -8.08 1.99 8.34
CA ARG A 16 -8.40 1.69 9.75
C ARG A 16 -7.13 1.53 10.58
N GLY A 17 -7.13 2.06 11.78
CA GLY A 17 -5.99 2.03 12.69
C GLY A 17 -4.94 3.10 12.44
N VAL A 18 -5.05 3.91 11.39
CA VAL A 18 -4.06 4.92 11.01
C VAL A 18 -4.67 6.32 11.06
N GLY A 19 -3.87 7.30 11.43
CA GLY A 19 -4.21 8.72 11.38
C GLY A 19 -5.52 9.04 12.11
N LEU A 20 -6.45 9.68 11.40
CA LEU A 20 -7.74 10.10 11.93
C LEU A 20 -8.84 9.02 11.83
N SER A 21 -8.56 7.90 11.16
CA SER A 21 -9.52 6.80 11.06
C SER A 21 -9.69 6.05 12.37
N ASP A 22 -10.85 5.40 12.53
CA ASP A 22 -11.16 4.56 13.68
C ASP A 22 -10.13 3.46 13.89
N LYS A 23 -9.91 3.10 15.16
CA LYS A 23 -8.92 2.11 15.60
C LYS A 23 -9.59 0.91 16.26
N PRO A 24 -10.42 0.13 15.52
CA PRO A 24 -11.13 -1.02 16.09
C PRO A 24 -10.15 -2.06 16.64
N ARG A 25 -10.66 -3.03 17.40
CA ARG A 25 -9.84 -4.08 18.01
C ARG A 25 -9.48 -5.20 17.04
N ASP A 26 -10.16 -5.29 15.88
CA ASP A 26 -10.01 -6.36 14.89
C ASP A 26 -10.20 -5.86 13.45
N GLY A 27 -10.17 -6.79 12.48
CA GLY A 27 -10.42 -6.47 11.09
C GLY A 27 -9.22 -5.88 10.36
N TYR A 28 -8.00 -6.19 10.78
CA TYR A 28 -6.76 -5.71 10.13
C TYR A 28 -6.22 -6.69 9.09
N ASP A 29 -6.98 -7.73 8.77
CA ASP A 29 -6.72 -8.61 7.65
C ASP A 29 -7.01 -7.92 6.30
N THR A 30 -6.34 -8.36 5.24
CA THR A 30 -6.40 -7.68 3.94
C THR A 30 -7.77 -7.75 3.28
N GLY A 31 -8.59 -8.76 3.58
CA GLY A 31 -9.95 -8.84 3.08
C GLY A 31 -10.85 -7.75 3.69
N THR A 32 -10.69 -7.49 4.98
CA THR A 32 -11.41 -6.40 5.65
C THR A 32 -10.92 -5.04 5.18
N LEU A 33 -9.59 -4.83 5.07
CA LEU A 33 -9.04 -3.58 4.54
C LEU A 33 -9.51 -3.30 3.10
N ALA A 34 -9.61 -4.32 2.25
CA ALA A 34 -10.14 -4.19 0.90
C ALA A 34 -11.62 -3.75 0.90
N ARG A 35 -12.44 -4.34 1.79
CA ARG A 35 -13.86 -3.94 1.93
C ARG A 35 -14.01 -2.49 2.40
N ASP A 36 -13.13 -2.01 3.29
CA ASP A 36 -13.15 -0.61 3.73
C ASP A 36 -12.90 0.34 2.56
N MET A 37 -11.93 0.01 1.70
CA MET A 37 -11.64 0.82 0.50
C MET A 37 -12.83 0.83 -0.46
N VAL A 38 -13.46 -0.32 -0.68
CA VAL A 38 -14.66 -0.41 -1.51
C VAL A 38 -15.80 0.44 -0.93
N ALA A 39 -16.07 0.31 0.37
CA ALA A 39 -17.14 1.07 1.05
C ALA A 39 -16.89 2.59 1.02
N LEU A 40 -15.63 3.01 1.20
CA LEU A 40 -15.24 4.41 1.05
C LEU A 40 -15.54 4.93 -0.35
N MET A 41 -15.12 4.20 -1.38
CA MET A 41 -15.31 4.63 -2.76
C MET A 41 -16.79 4.61 -3.16
N ASP A 42 -17.60 3.68 -2.63
CA ASP A 42 -19.06 3.68 -2.78
C ASP A 42 -19.69 4.93 -2.14
N ALA A 43 -19.26 5.28 -0.93
CA ALA A 43 -19.73 6.47 -0.24
C ALA A 43 -19.38 7.78 -0.97
N LEU A 44 -18.27 7.77 -1.72
CA LEU A 44 -17.84 8.89 -2.58
C LEU A 44 -18.47 8.86 -3.98
N GLY A 45 -19.26 7.83 -4.32
CA GLY A 45 -19.93 7.69 -5.61
C GLY A 45 -19.05 7.14 -6.73
N HIS A 46 -17.96 6.46 -6.40
CA HIS A 46 -17.02 5.89 -7.38
C HIS A 46 -17.19 4.37 -7.49
N GLU A 47 -17.83 3.92 -8.54
CA GLU A 47 -17.99 2.48 -8.84
C GLU A 47 -16.66 1.82 -9.20
N ARG A 48 -15.81 2.52 -9.95
CA ARG A 48 -14.49 2.05 -10.41
C ARG A 48 -13.42 3.11 -10.13
N PHE A 49 -12.22 2.65 -9.82
CA PHE A 49 -11.10 3.54 -9.51
C PHE A 49 -9.75 2.86 -9.79
N ALA A 50 -8.68 3.62 -9.76
CA ALA A 50 -7.31 3.09 -9.68
C ALA A 50 -6.81 3.19 -8.24
N MET A 51 -5.98 2.25 -7.82
CA MET A 51 -5.38 2.28 -6.49
C MET A 51 -3.86 2.37 -6.59
N VAL A 52 -3.27 3.15 -5.69
CA VAL A 52 -1.82 3.18 -5.43
C VAL A 52 -1.60 2.76 -3.99
N GLY A 53 -0.90 1.66 -3.79
CA GLY A 53 -0.64 1.09 -2.46
C GLY A 53 0.85 0.90 -2.19
N HIS A 54 1.30 1.32 -1.01
CA HIS A 54 2.65 1.14 -0.52
C HIS A 54 2.64 0.28 0.75
N ASP A 55 3.58 -0.62 0.92
CA ASP A 55 3.71 -1.53 2.08
C ASP A 55 2.39 -2.31 2.31
N VAL A 56 1.71 -2.17 3.46
CA VAL A 56 0.38 -2.76 3.72
C VAL A 56 -0.66 -2.34 2.68
N GLY A 57 -0.51 -1.15 2.08
CA GLY A 57 -1.31 -0.71 0.95
C GLY A 57 -1.15 -1.57 -0.30
N MET A 58 0.04 -2.16 -0.54
CA MET A 58 0.25 -3.17 -1.60
C MET A 58 -0.53 -4.46 -1.28
N TRP A 59 -0.52 -4.92 -0.02
CA TRP A 59 -1.28 -6.09 0.40
C TRP A 59 -2.79 -5.87 0.21
N THR A 60 -3.26 -4.69 0.63
CA THR A 60 -4.67 -4.29 0.49
C THR A 60 -5.08 -4.18 -0.99
N GLY A 61 -4.23 -3.60 -1.83
CA GLY A 61 -4.47 -3.47 -3.27
C GLY A 61 -4.58 -4.81 -3.98
N TYR A 62 -3.70 -5.76 -3.64
CA TYR A 62 -3.80 -7.13 -4.15
C TYR A 62 -5.11 -7.80 -3.72
N ALA A 63 -5.46 -7.71 -2.45
CA ALA A 63 -6.70 -8.27 -1.92
C ALA A 63 -7.93 -7.64 -2.59
N LEU A 64 -7.96 -6.33 -2.75
CA LEU A 64 -9.05 -5.61 -3.40
C LEU A 64 -9.23 -6.04 -4.85
N ALA A 65 -8.13 -6.14 -5.60
CA ALA A 65 -8.16 -6.57 -6.99
C ALA A 65 -8.67 -8.02 -7.15
N ALA A 66 -8.32 -8.91 -6.21
CA ALA A 66 -8.69 -10.32 -6.24
C ALA A 66 -10.13 -10.56 -5.74
N ASP A 67 -10.54 -9.91 -4.66
CA ASP A 67 -11.84 -10.15 -4.00
C ASP A 67 -12.98 -9.34 -4.63
N HIS A 68 -12.65 -8.18 -5.25
CA HIS A 68 -13.62 -7.27 -5.86
C HIS A 68 -13.28 -7.01 -7.34
N PRO A 69 -13.30 -8.05 -8.19
CA PRO A 69 -13.00 -7.90 -9.61
C PRO A 69 -13.98 -6.91 -10.25
N GLY A 70 -13.45 -5.99 -11.04
CA GLY A 70 -14.23 -4.93 -11.66
C GLY A 70 -14.31 -3.62 -10.87
N ARG A 71 -13.80 -3.55 -9.62
CA ARG A 71 -13.71 -2.30 -8.86
C ARG A 71 -12.43 -1.51 -9.19
N LEU A 72 -11.35 -2.20 -9.50
CA LEU A 72 -10.10 -1.58 -9.94
C LEU A 72 -9.93 -1.66 -11.45
N ASP A 73 -9.56 -0.54 -12.06
CA ASP A 73 -9.13 -0.49 -13.44
C ASP A 73 -7.61 -0.66 -13.58
N ARG A 74 -6.86 -0.16 -12.60
CA ARG A 74 -5.40 -0.23 -12.53
C ARG A 74 -4.93 -0.31 -11.08
N LEU A 75 -3.84 -1.03 -10.86
CA LEU A 75 -3.22 -1.16 -9.55
C LEU A 75 -1.73 -0.80 -9.63
N ALA A 76 -1.32 0.26 -8.96
CA ALA A 76 0.09 0.54 -8.72
C ALA A 76 0.46 0.11 -7.28
N VAL A 77 1.56 -0.63 -7.13
CA VAL A 77 2.02 -1.13 -5.83
C VAL A 77 3.50 -0.84 -5.62
N ALA A 78 3.89 -0.65 -4.36
CA ALA A 78 5.29 -0.36 -4.01
C ALA A 78 5.72 -1.08 -2.73
N GLU A 79 6.96 -1.58 -2.77
CA GLU A 79 7.84 -1.85 -1.63
C GLU A 79 7.33 -2.83 -0.57
N ALA A 80 6.64 -3.89 -0.98
CA ALA A 80 6.36 -5.02 -0.08
C ALA A 80 6.51 -6.38 -0.79
N ALA A 81 6.73 -7.42 0.00
CA ALA A 81 6.38 -8.79 -0.33
C ALA A 81 4.95 -9.05 0.15
N ILE A 82 4.18 -9.88 -0.52
CA ILE A 82 2.79 -10.19 -0.13
C ILE A 82 2.79 -11.49 0.68
N PRO A 83 2.39 -11.46 1.96
CA PRO A 83 2.29 -12.67 2.79
C PRO A 83 1.38 -13.72 2.15
N GLY A 84 1.83 -14.98 2.13
CA GLY A 84 1.08 -16.08 1.50
C GLY A 84 1.21 -16.18 -0.02
N LEU A 85 1.69 -15.12 -0.70
CA LEU A 85 1.98 -15.12 -2.14
C LEU A 85 3.49 -15.18 -2.41
N SER A 86 4.25 -14.29 -1.77
CA SER A 86 5.71 -14.28 -1.85
C SER A 86 6.32 -15.42 -1.03
N PRO A 87 7.52 -15.91 -1.39
CA PRO A 87 8.26 -16.84 -0.54
C PRO A 87 8.45 -16.27 0.86
N THR A 88 8.19 -17.09 1.88
CA THR A 88 8.39 -16.70 3.28
C THR A 88 9.90 -16.67 3.59
N PRO A 89 10.45 -15.55 4.11
CA PRO A 89 11.83 -15.51 4.53
C PRO A 89 12.13 -16.53 5.64
N PRO A 90 13.36 -17.08 5.70
CA PRO A 90 13.72 -17.97 6.80
C PRO A 90 13.74 -17.20 8.13
N LEU A 91 13.39 -17.89 9.23
CA LEU A 91 13.38 -17.31 10.58
C LEU A 91 14.76 -16.78 11.00
N PHE A 92 15.81 -17.51 10.62
CA PHE A 92 17.21 -17.14 10.85
C PHE A 92 17.85 -16.81 9.51
N GLY A 93 18.00 -15.53 9.23
CA GLY A 93 18.67 -14.98 8.05
C GLY A 93 20.05 -14.41 8.40
N SER A 94 20.64 -13.68 7.46
CA SER A 94 21.82 -12.85 7.73
C SER A 94 21.46 -11.68 8.67
N ASP A 95 22.46 -11.08 9.31
CA ASP A 95 22.27 -9.89 10.16
C ASP A 95 21.50 -8.79 9.44
N ALA A 96 21.80 -8.55 8.17
CA ALA A 96 21.10 -7.57 7.34
C ALA A 96 19.63 -7.96 7.09
N ALA A 97 19.31 -9.24 6.93
CA ALA A 97 17.94 -9.72 6.80
C ALA A 97 17.19 -9.59 8.14
N ASN A 98 17.85 -9.96 9.24
CA ASN A 98 17.28 -9.77 10.57
C ASN A 98 16.99 -8.30 10.86
N ASP A 99 17.91 -7.39 10.56
CA ASP A 99 17.72 -5.95 10.80
C ASP A 99 16.53 -5.37 10.00
N ARG A 100 16.19 -5.96 8.87
CA ARG A 100 15.02 -5.57 8.10
C ARG A 100 13.71 -6.20 8.57
N LEU A 101 13.75 -7.45 9.08
CA LEU A 101 12.55 -8.26 9.25
C LEU A 101 12.16 -8.54 10.71
N TRP A 102 13.03 -8.23 11.71
CA TRP A 102 12.77 -8.54 13.12
C TRP A 102 11.43 -7.99 13.63
N HIS A 103 11.01 -6.84 13.09
CA HIS A 103 9.76 -6.20 13.49
C HIS A 103 8.52 -7.04 13.14
N PHE A 104 8.57 -7.93 12.15
CA PHE A 104 7.45 -8.81 11.83
C PHE A 104 7.10 -9.72 13.00
N ALA A 105 8.10 -10.37 13.61
CA ALA A 105 7.87 -11.22 14.77
C ALA A 105 7.51 -10.42 16.03
N PHE A 106 8.20 -9.30 16.26
CA PHE A 106 7.95 -8.42 17.39
C PHE A 106 6.54 -7.82 17.38
N ASN A 107 6.09 -7.31 16.23
CA ASN A 107 4.78 -6.66 16.11
C ASN A 107 3.60 -7.64 16.26
N ARG A 108 3.84 -8.95 16.15
CA ARG A 108 2.81 -9.97 16.38
C ARG A 108 2.56 -10.27 17.85
N LEU A 109 3.44 -9.85 18.74
CA LEU A 109 3.22 -10.00 20.19
C LEU A 109 2.00 -9.17 20.63
N ALA A 110 1.35 -9.56 21.71
CA ALA A 110 0.21 -8.84 22.29
C ALA A 110 0.58 -8.31 23.67
N GLY A 111 0.41 -7.02 23.91
CA GLY A 111 0.67 -6.36 25.18
C GLY A 111 2.14 -6.04 25.43
N VAL A 112 3.04 -6.99 25.25
CA VAL A 112 4.48 -6.81 25.51
C VAL A 112 5.10 -5.74 24.60
N ASN A 113 4.75 -5.74 23.32
CA ASN A 113 5.29 -4.77 22.36
C ASN A 113 4.77 -3.35 22.64
N GLU A 114 3.50 -3.17 23.00
CA GLU A 114 2.97 -1.87 23.42
C GLU A 114 3.72 -1.35 24.66
N GLU A 115 3.89 -2.17 25.67
CA GLU A 115 4.62 -1.78 26.90
C GLU A 115 6.10 -1.44 26.63
N LEU A 116 6.76 -2.17 25.72
CA LEU A 116 8.15 -1.90 25.37
C LEU A 116 8.33 -0.67 24.49
N VAL A 117 7.38 -0.32 23.66
CA VAL A 117 7.47 0.79 22.69
C VAL A 117 6.90 2.08 23.26
N SER A 118 5.87 2.03 24.13
CA SER A 118 5.28 3.21 24.76
C SER A 118 6.34 4.07 25.46
N GLY A 119 6.41 5.36 25.08
CA GLY A 119 7.44 6.30 25.50
C GLY A 119 8.80 6.11 24.83
N ARG A 120 8.90 5.23 23.84
CA ARG A 120 10.11 4.96 23.03
C ARG A 120 9.80 4.88 21.54
N GLU A 121 8.71 5.48 21.08
CA GLU A 121 8.23 5.44 19.71
C GLU A 121 9.29 5.96 18.73
N GLN A 122 9.98 7.05 19.12
CA GLN A 122 11.10 7.59 18.34
C GLN A 122 12.24 6.58 18.18
N LEU A 123 12.57 5.81 19.21
CA LEU A 123 13.59 4.77 19.13
C LEU A 123 13.13 3.63 18.20
N TYR A 124 11.89 3.20 18.37
CA TYR A 124 11.36 2.06 17.64
C TYR A 124 11.08 2.39 16.16
N PHE A 125 10.22 3.36 15.89
CA PHE A 125 9.82 3.73 14.53
C PHE A 125 10.90 4.52 13.80
N GLY A 126 11.62 5.43 14.50
CA GLY A 126 12.76 6.16 13.93
C GLY A 126 13.85 5.23 13.41
N ARG A 127 14.16 4.12 14.13
CA ARG A 127 15.04 3.07 13.60
C ARG A 127 14.48 2.42 12.34
N GLN A 128 13.19 2.12 12.27
CA GLN A 128 12.56 1.53 11.08
C GLN A 128 12.75 2.45 9.86
N PHE A 129 12.52 3.75 10.02
CA PHE A 129 12.76 4.73 8.98
C PHE A 129 14.23 4.76 8.56
N ALA A 130 15.15 4.82 9.53
CA ALA A 130 16.58 4.92 9.26
C ALA A 130 17.18 3.69 8.57
N THR A 131 16.70 2.48 8.89
CA THR A 131 17.28 1.22 8.36
C THR A 131 16.65 0.77 7.04
N LYS A 132 15.48 1.26 6.70
CA LYS A 132 14.77 0.90 5.47
C LYS A 132 14.92 1.91 4.35
N ALA A 133 15.22 3.17 4.64
CA ALA A 133 15.51 4.20 3.65
C ALA A 133 16.92 4.04 3.09
N ALA A 134 17.13 4.32 1.80
CA ALA A 134 18.45 4.37 1.18
C ALA A 134 19.23 5.66 1.55
N ARG A 135 18.50 6.70 1.94
CA ARG A 135 19.00 7.97 2.43
C ARG A 135 18.12 8.49 3.56
N PRO A 136 18.64 9.31 4.48
CA PRO A 136 17.84 9.86 5.57
C PRO A 136 16.58 10.57 5.05
N LEU A 137 15.43 10.23 5.62
CA LEU A 137 14.20 10.98 5.37
C LEU A 137 14.26 12.35 6.08
N PRO A 138 13.51 13.36 5.61
CA PRO A 138 13.45 14.65 6.29
C PRO A 138 12.97 14.50 7.74
N ASP A 139 13.67 15.15 8.68
CA ASP A 139 13.38 15.04 10.12
C ASP A 139 11.93 15.39 10.45
N TYR A 140 11.36 16.41 9.78
CA TYR A 140 9.97 16.81 10.00
C TYR A 140 8.96 15.70 9.61
N ALA A 141 9.27 14.90 8.59
CA ALA A 141 8.41 13.80 8.16
C ALA A 141 8.48 12.64 9.15
N VAL A 142 9.71 12.26 9.56
CA VAL A 142 9.92 11.21 10.56
C VAL A 142 9.24 11.60 11.88
N GLN A 143 9.42 12.87 12.33
CA GLN A 143 8.79 13.35 13.55
C GLN A 143 7.28 13.29 13.48
N HIS A 144 6.68 13.74 12.36
CA HIS A 144 5.22 13.67 12.16
C HIS A 144 4.69 12.24 12.24
N TYR A 145 5.36 11.28 11.58
CA TYR A 145 4.94 9.87 11.62
C TYR A 145 5.06 9.27 13.03
N VAL A 146 6.13 9.62 13.75
CA VAL A 146 6.33 9.15 15.13
C VAL A 146 5.30 9.76 16.07
N ASP A 147 5.06 11.07 16.00
CA ASP A 147 4.10 11.78 16.86
C ASP A 147 2.68 11.20 16.69
N THR A 148 2.28 10.89 15.47
CA THR A 148 0.96 10.26 15.19
C THR A 148 0.76 8.95 15.96
N LEU A 149 1.85 8.22 16.27
CA LEU A 149 1.81 6.97 17.02
C LEU A 149 2.07 7.15 18.52
N ALA A 150 2.80 8.21 18.91
CA ALA A 150 3.14 8.50 20.29
C ALA A 150 2.01 9.21 21.05
N ASP A 151 1.24 10.05 20.34
CA ASP A 151 0.19 10.87 20.94
C ASP A 151 -1.12 10.09 21.23
N ASP A 152 -1.24 8.86 20.71
CA ASP A 152 -2.43 8.04 20.87
C ASP A 152 -2.07 6.56 21.10
N ALA A 153 -2.27 6.06 22.31
CA ALA A 153 -2.04 4.65 22.65
C ALA A 153 -2.83 3.66 21.78
N GLU A 154 -4.01 4.04 21.29
CA GLU A 154 -4.78 3.21 20.36
C GLU A 154 -4.17 3.23 18.97
N ALA A 155 -3.50 4.32 18.52
CA ALA A 155 -2.75 4.35 17.29
C ALA A 155 -1.52 3.44 17.36
N LEU A 156 -0.79 3.48 18.48
CA LEU A 156 0.32 2.56 18.73
C LEU A 156 -0.14 1.10 18.69
N ARG A 157 -1.20 0.75 19.43
CA ARG A 157 -1.78 -0.60 19.41
C ARG A 157 -2.17 -1.02 17.98
N ALA A 158 -2.91 -0.17 17.30
CA ALA A 158 -3.44 -0.45 15.97
C ALA A 158 -2.32 -0.67 14.94
N SER A 159 -1.17 0.01 15.07
CA SER A 159 -0.01 -0.19 14.21
C SER A 159 0.51 -1.63 14.23
N PHE A 160 0.32 -2.35 15.33
CA PHE A 160 0.72 -3.76 15.48
C PHE A 160 -0.35 -4.74 14.98
N GLU A 161 -1.61 -4.33 14.90
CA GLU A 161 -2.71 -5.23 14.51
C GLU A 161 -2.60 -5.74 13.08
N PHE A 162 -2.01 -4.98 12.16
CA PHE A 162 -1.72 -5.45 10.79
C PHE A 162 -0.84 -6.71 10.79
N TYR A 163 0.11 -6.80 11.72
CA TYR A 163 0.99 -7.94 11.87
C TYR A 163 0.33 -9.10 12.62
N ARG A 164 -0.54 -8.82 13.59
CA ARG A 164 -1.33 -9.84 14.31
C ARG A 164 -2.34 -10.52 13.39
N ALA A 165 -2.84 -9.80 12.38
CA ALA A 165 -3.75 -10.33 11.37
C ALA A 165 -3.06 -11.14 10.25
N LEU A 166 -1.72 -11.31 10.28
CA LEU A 166 -0.97 -11.95 9.20
C LEU A 166 -1.41 -13.39 8.91
N ASP A 167 -1.75 -14.18 9.92
CA ASP A 167 -2.16 -15.57 9.68
C ASP A 167 -3.47 -15.64 8.87
N LEU A 168 -4.42 -14.75 9.17
CA LEU A 168 -5.66 -14.65 8.40
C LEU A 168 -5.37 -14.08 6.98
N THR A 169 -4.53 -13.07 6.87
CA THR A 169 -4.10 -12.52 5.58
C THR A 169 -3.43 -13.59 4.71
N ILE A 170 -2.55 -14.42 5.28
CA ILE A 170 -1.90 -15.52 4.57
C ILE A 170 -2.94 -16.52 4.07
N ALA A 171 -3.87 -16.95 4.93
CA ALA A 171 -4.93 -17.89 4.55
C ALA A 171 -5.80 -17.34 3.40
N GLN A 172 -6.19 -16.07 3.46
CA GLN A 172 -6.94 -15.40 2.40
C GLN A 172 -6.13 -15.33 1.09
N ASN A 173 -4.84 -15.05 1.15
CA ASN A 173 -3.98 -14.94 -0.03
C ASN A 173 -3.70 -16.32 -0.66
N GLU A 174 -3.64 -17.40 0.14
CA GLU A 174 -3.59 -18.77 -0.39
C GLU A 174 -4.82 -19.11 -1.27
N GLU A 175 -6.00 -18.62 -0.93
CA GLU A 175 -7.20 -18.77 -1.73
C GLU A 175 -7.17 -17.89 -2.99
N ARG A 176 -6.75 -16.60 -2.83
CA ARG A 176 -6.69 -15.61 -3.91
C ARG A 176 -5.76 -16.00 -5.03
N LYS A 177 -4.61 -16.63 -4.74
CA LYS A 177 -3.62 -17.01 -5.76
C LYS A 177 -4.11 -18.03 -6.78
N SER A 178 -5.28 -18.67 -6.53
CA SER A 178 -5.92 -19.57 -7.50
C SER A 178 -6.45 -18.84 -8.75
N ARG A 179 -6.61 -17.52 -8.70
CA ARG A 179 -7.10 -16.67 -9.79
C ARG A 179 -6.13 -15.52 -10.03
N ARG A 180 -5.66 -15.41 -11.27
CA ARG A 180 -4.75 -14.32 -11.66
C ARG A 180 -5.52 -13.04 -11.93
N LEU A 181 -4.90 -11.92 -11.60
CA LEU A 181 -5.42 -10.59 -11.90
C LEU A 181 -5.22 -10.29 -13.38
N SER A 182 -6.26 -9.80 -14.04
CA SER A 182 -6.24 -9.41 -15.46
C SER A 182 -6.08 -7.91 -15.69
N LEU A 183 -6.18 -7.09 -14.60
CA LEU A 183 -5.98 -5.64 -14.71
C LEU A 183 -4.47 -5.31 -14.81
N PRO A 184 -4.11 -4.18 -15.45
CA PRO A 184 -2.73 -3.72 -15.49
C PRO A 184 -2.20 -3.40 -14.09
N VAL A 185 -0.96 -3.83 -13.82
CA VAL A 185 -0.25 -3.61 -12.56
C VAL A 185 1.06 -2.88 -12.80
N LEU A 186 1.32 -1.79 -12.08
CA LEU A 186 2.63 -1.15 -11.98
C LEU A 186 3.26 -1.53 -10.64
N ALA A 187 4.40 -2.19 -10.68
CA ALA A 187 5.15 -2.64 -9.50
C ALA A 187 6.44 -1.82 -9.35
N ILE A 188 6.51 -1.01 -8.28
CA ILE A 188 7.61 -0.08 -8.02
C ILE A 188 8.45 -0.59 -6.85
N GLY A 189 9.75 -0.76 -7.06
CA GLY A 189 10.69 -1.14 -6.01
C GLY A 189 11.87 -0.18 -5.91
N GLY A 190 12.32 0.11 -4.69
CA GLY A 190 13.57 0.82 -4.43
C GLY A 190 14.76 -0.14 -4.49
N ALA A 191 15.82 0.21 -5.25
CA ALA A 191 16.99 -0.64 -5.41
C ALA A 191 17.68 -1.00 -4.07
N GLY A 192 17.54 -0.16 -3.06
CA GLY A 192 18.09 -0.37 -1.72
C GLY A 192 17.24 -1.26 -0.81
N ASN A 193 16.01 -1.67 -1.24
CA ASN A 193 15.15 -2.54 -0.42
C ASN A 193 14.58 -3.71 -1.25
N GLN A 194 13.32 -3.65 -1.71
CA GLN A 194 12.68 -4.76 -2.44
C GLN A 194 13.14 -4.84 -3.91
N GLY A 195 13.48 -3.73 -4.53
CA GLY A 195 13.97 -3.66 -5.90
C GLY A 195 13.08 -4.40 -6.90
N ALA A 196 13.67 -5.28 -7.70
CA ALA A 196 12.95 -6.11 -8.66
C ALA A 196 12.00 -7.15 -8.01
N GLY A 197 12.12 -7.36 -6.71
CA GLY A 197 11.28 -8.31 -5.95
C GLY A 197 9.81 -7.94 -5.97
N VAL A 198 9.47 -6.63 -5.99
CA VAL A 198 8.07 -6.17 -6.09
C VAL A 198 7.44 -6.67 -7.39
N GLY A 199 8.12 -6.46 -8.51
CA GLY A 199 7.67 -6.97 -9.81
C GLY A 199 7.62 -8.49 -9.87
N ALA A 200 8.61 -9.18 -9.29
CA ALA A 200 8.61 -10.64 -9.21
C ALA A 200 7.39 -11.16 -8.41
N THR A 201 7.08 -10.53 -7.26
CA THR A 201 5.90 -10.86 -6.47
C THR A 201 4.61 -10.68 -7.27
N MET A 202 4.43 -9.54 -7.94
CA MET A 202 3.20 -9.29 -8.69
C MET A 202 3.02 -10.22 -9.89
N ARG A 203 4.10 -10.65 -10.54
CA ARG A 203 4.04 -11.66 -11.62
C ARG A 203 3.55 -13.04 -11.16
N LEU A 204 3.59 -13.34 -9.86
CA LEU A 204 2.95 -14.54 -9.33
C LEU A 204 1.40 -14.42 -9.37
N ALA A 205 0.88 -13.20 -9.28
CA ALA A 205 -0.55 -12.92 -9.11
C ALA A 205 -1.23 -12.32 -10.35
N ALA A 206 -0.51 -11.63 -11.25
CA ALA A 206 -1.08 -10.86 -12.35
C ALA A 206 -0.46 -11.23 -13.70
N ASP A 207 -1.22 -11.01 -14.78
CA ASP A 207 -0.78 -11.32 -16.15
C ASP A 207 -0.07 -10.13 -16.81
N ASP A 208 -0.49 -8.91 -16.52
CA ASP A 208 0.05 -7.65 -17.06
C ASP A 208 0.77 -6.85 -15.97
N VAL A 209 2.09 -7.00 -15.88
CA VAL A 209 2.92 -6.37 -14.84
C VAL A 209 4.06 -5.57 -15.45
N GLU A 210 3.94 -4.25 -15.38
CA GLU A 210 5.06 -3.34 -15.57
C GLU A 210 5.87 -3.23 -14.26
N SER A 211 7.20 -3.31 -14.35
CA SER A 211 8.08 -3.26 -13.17
C SER A 211 9.08 -2.13 -13.31
N LEU A 212 9.14 -1.27 -12.30
CA LEU A 212 10.08 -0.17 -12.17
C LEU A 212 10.96 -0.35 -10.93
N VAL A 213 12.27 -0.27 -11.10
CA VAL A 213 13.23 -0.20 -9.99
C VAL A 213 13.81 1.20 -9.93
N LEU A 214 13.61 1.89 -8.79
CA LEU A 214 14.11 3.24 -8.55
C LEU A 214 15.53 3.17 -7.99
N PRO A 215 16.53 3.73 -8.68
CA PRO A 215 17.90 3.79 -8.17
C PRO A 215 17.97 4.70 -6.94
N GLU A 216 18.92 4.45 -6.06
CA GLU A 216 19.15 5.25 -4.82
C GLU A 216 17.91 5.47 -3.95
N CYS A 217 16.97 4.55 -4.02
CA CYS A 217 15.72 4.55 -3.29
C CYS A 217 15.63 3.29 -2.42
N GLY A 218 15.18 3.44 -1.19
CA GLY A 218 14.87 2.37 -0.25
C GLY A 218 13.38 2.08 -0.24
N HIS A 219 12.86 1.95 0.99
CA HIS A 219 11.48 1.55 1.23
C HIS A 219 10.42 2.65 1.02
N TYR A 220 10.83 3.92 0.91
CA TYR A 220 9.91 5.07 0.88
C TYR A 220 9.94 5.82 -0.45
N PRO A 221 9.48 5.22 -1.57
CA PRO A 221 9.60 5.82 -2.91
C PRO A 221 8.99 7.22 -3.03
N ALA A 222 7.91 7.49 -2.31
CA ALA A 222 7.25 8.80 -2.32
C ALA A 222 8.09 9.90 -1.65
N GLU A 223 8.96 9.54 -0.70
CA GLU A 223 9.84 10.42 0.05
C GLU A 223 11.24 10.50 -0.57
N GLU A 224 11.74 9.34 -1.03
CA GLU A 224 13.13 9.21 -1.50
C GLU A 224 13.29 9.52 -3.00
N ALA A 225 12.27 9.25 -3.82
CA ALA A 225 12.31 9.43 -5.27
C ALA A 225 10.97 9.97 -5.81
N PRO A 226 10.43 11.10 -5.26
CA PRO A 226 9.08 11.59 -5.55
C PRO A 226 8.85 11.89 -7.03
N GLU A 227 9.84 12.48 -7.72
CA GLU A 227 9.72 12.87 -9.13
C GLU A 227 9.64 11.63 -10.04
N ALA A 228 10.49 10.64 -9.82
CA ALA A 228 10.50 9.40 -10.59
C ALA A 228 9.22 8.60 -10.36
N MET A 229 8.77 8.49 -9.10
CA MET A 229 7.50 7.85 -8.76
C MET A 229 6.31 8.57 -9.39
N LEU A 230 6.26 9.90 -9.32
CA LEU A 230 5.20 10.71 -9.94
C LEU A 230 5.17 10.55 -11.46
N SER A 231 6.33 10.54 -12.12
CA SER A 231 6.42 10.32 -13.56
C SER A 231 5.86 8.96 -13.97
N ALA A 232 6.24 7.89 -13.25
CA ALA A 232 5.74 6.55 -13.49
C ALA A 232 4.23 6.44 -13.28
N LEU A 233 3.72 6.99 -12.17
CA LEU A 233 2.29 7.01 -11.88
C LEU A 233 1.50 7.81 -12.92
N ALA A 234 1.99 8.98 -13.35
CA ALA A 234 1.32 9.80 -14.37
C ALA A 234 1.23 9.06 -15.72
N ALA A 235 2.30 8.35 -16.12
CA ALA A 235 2.29 7.53 -17.32
C ALA A 235 1.33 6.34 -17.21
N PHE A 236 1.39 5.61 -16.09
CA PHE A 236 0.55 4.45 -15.84
C PHE A 236 -0.94 4.81 -15.73
N LEU A 237 -1.27 5.96 -15.16
CA LEU A 237 -2.63 6.45 -14.99
C LEU A 237 -3.14 7.30 -16.18
N ALA A 238 -2.33 7.53 -17.21
CA ALA A 238 -2.72 8.35 -18.36
C ALA A 238 -4.08 7.98 -18.99
N PRO A 239 -4.48 6.69 -19.11
CA PRO A 239 -5.80 6.32 -19.60
C PRO A 239 -6.98 6.95 -18.85
N TYR A 240 -6.83 7.23 -17.55
CA TYR A 240 -7.85 7.95 -16.77
C TYR A 240 -7.99 9.40 -17.20
N ARG A 241 -6.86 10.11 -17.35
CA ARG A 241 -6.84 11.50 -17.82
C ARG A 241 -7.48 11.63 -19.19
N ASP A 242 -7.22 10.66 -20.08
CA ASP A 242 -7.68 10.68 -21.47
C ASP A 242 -9.10 10.10 -21.63
N GLY A 243 -9.80 9.77 -20.54
CA GLY A 243 -11.16 9.19 -20.56
C GLY A 243 -11.23 7.77 -21.11
N ARG A 244 -10.09 7.07 -21.19
CA ARG A 244 -9.98 5.70 -21.71
C ARG A 244 -9.91 4.68 -20.58
N THR A 245 -10.98 4.57 -19.75
CA THR A 245 -10.95 3.80 -18.51
C THR A 245 -11.55 2.40 -18.59
N SER A 246 -12.06 1.93 -19.74
CA SER A 246 -12.63 0.59 -19.82
C SER A 246 -11.99 -0.27 -20.90
N PRO A 247 -11.65 -1.54 -20.62
CA PRO A 247 -11.32 -2.52 -21.65
C PRO A 247 -12.48 -2.74 -22.65
N ASP A 248 -13.72 -2.42 -22.26
CA ASP A 248 -14.93 -2.65 -23.03
C ASP A 248 -15.37 -1.44 -23.91
N GLY A 249 -14.55 -0.39 -24.03
CA GLY A 249 -14.77 0.68 -25.02
C GLY A 249 -16.03 1.53 -24.80
N ARG A 250 -16.65 1.52 -23.62
CA ARG A 250 -17.82 2.36 -23.35
C ARG A 250 -17.36 3.71 -22.81
N THR A 251 -17.31 4.69 -23.71
CA THR A 251 -17.26 6.10 -23.35
C THR A 251 -18.61 6.50 -22.75
N THR A 252 -18.64 6.83 -21.46
CA THR A 252 -19.77 7.59 -20.91
C THR A 252 -19.63 9.03 -21.38
N GLY A 253 -20.08 9.29 -22.59
CA GLY A 253 -20.23 10.64 -23.11
C GLY A 253 -21.34 11.34 -22.36
N GLY A 254 -21.01 12.27 -21.48
CA GLY A 254 -21.95 13.24 -20.93
C GLY A 254 -22.44 14.15 -22.04
N THR A 255 -23.64 13.94 -22.52
CA THR A 255 -24.37 14.87 -23.37
C THR A 255 -24.74 16.09 -22.53
N ALA A 256 -23.96 17.14 -22.64
CA ALA A 256 -24.42 18.49 -22.29
C ALA A 256 -25.50 18.91 -23.29
N GLY A 257 -26.76 18.68 -22.90
CA GLY A 257 -27.90 19.26 -23.60
C GLY A 257 -27.92 20.78 -23.43
N ARG A 258 -27.52 21.50 -24.46
CA ARG A 258 -27.91 22.87 -24.64
C ARG A 258 -29.40 22.88 -25.07
N THR A 259 -30.24 23.43 -24.26
CA THR A 259 -31.57 23.90 -24.69
C THR A 259 -31.49 25.40 -24.81
N ASP A 260 -31.40 25.90 -26.07
CA ASP A 260 -31.86 27.22 -26.44
C ASP A 260 -33.39 27.18 -26.58
N ALA A 261 -34.07 28.05 -25.79
CA ALA A 261 -35.28 28.78 -26.15
C ALA A 261 -35.71 29.64 -24.94
#